data_a81c7c2425fe560c57b1085e1507a1d9
#
_entry.id   a81c7c2425fe560c57b1085e1507a1d9
#
_cell.length_a   1.000
_cell.length_b   1.000
_cell.length_c   1.000
_cell.angle_alpha   90.00
_cell.angle_beta   90.00
_cell.angle_gamma   90.00
#
_symmetry.space_group_name_H-M   'P 1'
#
loop_
_entity.id
_entity.type
_entity.pdbx_description
1 polymer ?
#
loop_
_entity_poly.entity_id
_entity_poly.type
_entity_poly.pdbx_seq_one_letter_code
_entity_poly.pdbx_strand_id
1 'polypeptide(L)'
;MAAERLETLESVRAVLVEKGLPIPAGGTYGHLLMGLFEQTVEEHLFAPVFITDHPTDVSPLSKQRPDDPRFTERFELYLAGMEIANAFSELNDPDVQAERFRQQVAARATGDAEAHLYDADYVRALEHAMPPAAGIGIGIDRLTMLLTDRQSIRDVILFPLMRPEAAESDPAT
;
A
#
# COMPACT_ATOMS: atom_id res chain seq x y z
N MET A 1 -16.03 15.76 -4.19
CA MET A 1 -15.30 16.54 -3.13
C MET A 1 -14.34 17.45 -3.86
N ALA A 2 -14.23 18.72 -3.50
CA ALA A 2 -13.27 19.62 -4.17
C ALA A 2 -11.85 19.25 -3.72
N ALA A 3 -10.89 19.18 -4.67
CA ALA A 3 -9.50 18.81 -4.40
C ALA A 3 -8.85 19.72 -3.34
N GLU A 4 -9.19 21.01 -3.34
CA GLU A 4 -8.72 22.00 -2.37
C GLU A 4 -8.97 21.62 -0.89
N ARG A 5 -9.96 20.75 -0.62
CA ARG A 5 -10.26 20.23 0.72
C ARG A 5 -9.34 19.08 1.16
N LEU A 6 -8.40 18.65 0.33
CA LEU A 6 -7.51 17.52 0.59
C LEU A 6 -6.03 17.91 0.53
N GLU A 7 -5.70 19.19 0.57
CA GLU A 7 -4.31 19.66 0.36
C GLU A 7 -3.43 19.60 1.61
N THR A 8 -4.03 19.58 2.80
CA THR A 8 -3.29 19.57 4.07
C THR A 8 -3.73 18.45 4.99
N LEU A 9 -2.85 18.06 5.91
CA LEU A 9 -3.16 17.05 6.93
C LEU A 9 -4.42 17.40 7.72
N GLU A 10 -4.55 18.66 8.14
CA GLU A 10 -5.69 19.14 8.92
C GLU A 10 -6.99 19.06 8.12
N SER A 11 -6.94 19.40 6.83
CA SER A 11 -8.12 19.37 5.95
C SER A 11 -8.58 17.95 5.67
N VAL A 12 -7.67 17.01 5.42
CA VAL A 12 -8.02 15.59 5.25
C VAL A 12 -8.58 15.00 6.55
N ARG A 13 -7.96 15.31 7.69
CA ARG A 13 -8.47 14.91 9.01
C ARG A 13 -9.88 15.43 9.27
N ALA A 14 -10.16 16.68 8.94
CA ALA A 14 -11.49 17.26 9.08
C ALA A 14 -12.54 16.53 8.24
N VAL A 15 -12.18 16.12 7.03
CA VAL A 15 -13.07 15.32 6.15
C VAL A 15 -13.35 13.94 6.72
N LEU A 16 -12.34 13.25 7.26
CA LEU A 16 -12.53 11.95 7.93
C LEU A 16 -13.50 12.09 9.10
N VAL A 17 -13.32 13.09 9.95
CA VAL A 17 -14.20 13.36 11.09
C VAL A 17 -15.63 13.72 10.62
N GLU A 18 -15.78 14.61 9.64
CA GLU A 18 -17.07 14.99 9.05
C GLU A 18 -17.86 13.77 8.54
N LYS A 19 -17.14 12.80 7.96
CA LYS A 19 -17.73 11.56 7.44
C LYS A 19 -17.92 10.46 8.50
N GLY A 20 -17.45 10.67 9.73
CA GLY A 20 -17.48 9.65 10.79
C GLY A 20 -16.59 8.45 10.52
N LEU A 21 -15.52 8.63 9.73
CA LEU A 21 -14.58 7.59 9.36
C LEU A 21 -13.46 7.48 10.41
N PRO A 22 -12.92 6.27 10.65
CA PRO A 22 -11.79 6.09 11.54
C PRO A 22 -10.55 6.81 11.00
N ILE A 23 -9.76 7.37 11.91
CA ILE A 23 -8.50 8.02 11.58
C ILE A 23 -7.41 6.94 11.54
N PRO A 24 -6.71 6.75 10.41
CA PRO A 24 -5.64 5.78 10.30
C PRO A 24 -4.51 5.99 11.31
N ALA A 25 -3.85 4.91 11.71
CA ALA A 25 -2.59 4.97 12.44
C ALA A 25 -1.50 5.64 11.60
N GLY A 26 -0.41 6.09 12.24
CA GLY A 26 0.69 6.80 11.57
C GLY A 26 0.50 8.31 11.50
N GLY A 27 -0.71 8.80 11.29
CA GLY A 27 -1.09 10.21 11.46
C GLY A 27 -0.46 11.22 10.50
N THR A 28 0.26 10.80 9.47
CA THR A 28 0.81 11.70 8.44
C THR A 28 -0.24 12.05 7.40
N TYR A 29 0.07 13.04 6.54
CA TYR A 29 -0.80 13.45 5.46
C TYR A 29 -1.18 12.27 4.54
N GLY A 30 -0.19 11.47 4.12
CA GLY A 30 -0.40 10.34 3.24
C GLY A 30 -1.22 9.22 3.87
N HIS A 31 -0.98 8.89 5.13
CA HIS A 31 -1.81 7.90 5.84
C HIS A 31 -3.28 8.33 5.90
N LEU A 32 -3.56 9.62 6.19
CA LEU A 32 -4.93 10.10 6.23
C LEU A 32 -5.57 10.14 4.85
N LEU A 33 -4.82 10.55 3.82
CA LEU A 33 -5.31 10.62 2.44
C LEU A 33 -5.62 9.24 1.88
N MET A 34 -4.71 8.27 2.07
CA MET A 34 -4.91 6.89 1.63
C MET A 34 -6.06 6.23 2.40
N GLY A 35 -6.12 6.39 3.72
CA GLY A 35 -7.24 5.84 4.48
C GLY A 35 -8.60 6.46 4.10
N LEU A 36 -8.65 7.72 3.68
CA LEU A 36 -9.86 8.31 3.11
C LEU A 36 -10.21 7.67 1.76
N PHE A 37 -9.22 7.45 0.89
CA PHE A 37 -9.39 6.79 -0.40
C PHE A 37 -9.92 5.36 -0.23
N GLU A 38 -9.27 4.54 0.57
CA GLU A 38 -9.64 3.15 0.86
C GLU A 38 -11.07 3.03 1.38
N GLN A 39 -11.46 3.92 2.29
CA GLN A 39 -12.77 3.87 2.93
C GLN A 39 -13.91 4.49 2.10
N THR A 40 -13.61 5.22 1.02
CA THR A 40 -14.66 5.95 0.27
C THR A 40 -14.66 5.75 -1.23
N VAL A 41 -13.56 5.25 -1.80
CA VAL A 41 -13.38 5.17 -3.25
C VAL A 41 -13.09 3.75 -3.72
N GLU A 42 -12.18 3.05 -3.03
CA GLU A 42 -11.63 1.77 -3.49
C GLU A 42 -12.70 0.74 -3.83
N GLU A 43 -13.69 0.54 -2.95
CA GLU A 43 -14.79 -0.41 -3.16
C GLU A 43 -15.68 -0.13 -4.38
N HIS A 44 -15.54 1.08 -4.96
CA HIS A 44 -16.33 1.52 -6.10
C HIS A 44 -15.58 1.43 -7.44
N LEU A 45 -14.33 0.95 -7.43
CA LEU A 45 -13.46 0.85 -8.59
C LEU A 45 -13.71 -0.44 -9.40
N PHE A 46 -14.86 -0.56 -10.03
CA PHE A 46 -15.21 -1.77 -10.81
C PHE A 46 -14.62 -1.80 -12.21
N ALA A 47 -14.57 -0.66 -12.90
CA ALA A 47 -13.91 -0.57 -14.20
C ALA A 47 -12.38 -0.55 -14.05
N PRO A 48 -11.60 -0.99 -15.06
CA PRO A 48 -10.15 -0.84 -15.00
C PRO A 48 -9.76 0.62 -14.83
N VAL A 49 -9.01 0.92 -13.78
CA VAL A 49 -8.55 2.28 -13.48
C VAL A 49 -7.15 2.25 -12.85
N PHE A 50 -6.30 3.18 -13.28
CA PHE A 50 -5.01 3.43 -12.65
C PHE A 50 -5.16 4.57 -11.65
N ILE A 51 -4.82 4.30 -10.40
CA ILE A 51 -4.68 5.31 -9.36
C ILE A 51 -3.21 5.69 -9.30
N THR A 52 -2.90 6.95 -9.54
CA THR A 52 -1.53 7.47 -9.63
C THR A 52 -1.22 8.43 -8.49
N ASP A 53 0.04 8.82 -8.37
CA ASP A 53 0.48 9.87 -7.45
C ASP A 53 0.22 9.51 -5.98
N HIS A 54 0.70 8.34 -5.57
CA HIS A 54 0.62 7.92 -4.16
C HIS A 54 1.51 8.81 -3.28
N PRO A 55 1.06 9.16 -2.05
CA PRO A 55 1.85 9.97 -1.13
C PRO A 55 3.19 9.34 -0.78
N THR A 56 4.21 10.19 -0.64
CA THR A 56 5.61 9.76 -0.39
C THR A 56 5.78 9.05 0.95
N ASP A 57 5.07 9.49 1.99
CA ASP A 57 5.19 8.96 3.34
C ASP A 57 4.57 7.55 3.52
N VAL A 58 3.72 7.13 2.59
CA VAL A 58 3.21 5.74 2.48
C VAL A 58 3.82 4.96 1.30
N SER A 59 4.87 5.49 0.67
CA SER A 59 5.54 4.87 -0.47
C SER A 59 7.08 4.93 -0.32
N PRO A 60 7.64 4.29 0.74
CA PRO A 60 9.02 4.50 1.15
C PRO A 60 10.09 4.04 0.15
N LEU A 61 9.75 3.15 -0.79
CA LEU A 61 10.67 2.61 -1.79
C LEU A 61 10.52 3.27 -3.16
N SER A 62 9.50 4.12 -3.33
CA SER A 62 9.18 4.74 -4.61
C SER A 62 9.87 6.09 -4.77
N LYS A 63 10.29 6.39 -6.00
CA LYS A 63 10.90 7.68 -6.34
C LYS A 63 9.87 8.79 -6.27
N GLN A 64 10.27 9.93 -5.68
CA GLN A 64 9.42 11.12 -5.63
C GLN A 64 9.25 11.74 -7.01
N ARG A 65 8.10 12.35 -7.23
CA ARG A 65 7.88 13.20 -8.39
C ARG A 65 8.76 14.45 -8.31
N PRO A 66 9.41 14.85 -9.41
CA PRO A 66 10.27 16.03 -9.40
C PRO A 66 9.49 17.36 -9.30
N ASP A 67 8.24 17.37 -9.73
CA ASP A 67 7.36 18.55 -9.74
C ASP A 67 6.55 18.71 -8.44
N ASP A 68 6.25 17.60 -7.73
CA ASP A 68 5.62 17.63 -6.41
C ASP A 68 6.16 16.50 -5.54
N PRO A 69 7.15 16.76 -4.68
CA PRO A 69 7.79 15.74 -3.86
C PRO A 69 6.92 15.17 -2.73
N ARG A 70 5.69 15.65 -2.55
CA ARG A 70 4.71 15.04 -1.65
C ARG A 70 4.20 13.71 -2.18
N PHE A 71 4.33 13.49 -3.49
CA PHE A 71 3.86 12.30 -4.21
C PHE A 71 5.00 11.55 -4.88
N THR A 72 4.73 10.31 -5.25
CA THR A 72 5.68 9.42 -5.89
C THR A 72 5.26 9.06 -7.32
N GLU A 73 6.22 8.66 -8.14
CA GLU A 73 6.01 8.05 -9.45
C GLU A 73 5.52 6.60 -9.27
N ARG A 74 4.30 6.41 -8.73
CA ARG A 74 3.68 5.12 -8.42
C ARG A 74 2.28 5.08 -8.96
N PHE A 75 1.87 3.92 -9.42
CA PHE A 75 0.47 3.64 -9.70
C PHE A 75 0.05 2.27 -9.17
N GLU A 76 -1.24 2.15 -8.90
CA GLU A 76 -1.91 0.88 -8.66
C GLU A 76 -3.02 0.71 -9.69
N LEU A 77 -3.15 -0.51 -10.24
CA LEU A 77 -4.24 -0.87 -11.13
C LEU A 77 -5.36 -1.54 -10.33
N TYR A 78 -6.52 -0.94 -10.35
CA TYR A 78 -7.74 -1.53 -9.78
C TYR A 78 -8.65 -2.07 -10.88
N LEU A 79 -9.31 -3.19 -10.59
CA LEU A 79 -10.31 -3.80 -11.43
C LEU A 79 -11.24 -4.67 -10.58
N ALA A 80 -12.55 -4.52 -10.78
CA ALA A 80 -13.58 -5.25 -10.04
C ALA A 80 -13.46 -5.10 -8.50
N GLY A 81 -13.09 -3.89 -8.02
CA GLY A 81 -12.92 -3.60 -6.60
C GLY A 81 -11.65 -4.21 -5.98
N MET A 82 -10.70 -4.67 -6.79
CA MET A 82 -9.46 -5.28 -6.32
C MET A 82 -8.24 -4.59 -6.94
N GLU A 83 -7.20 -4.35 -6.15
CA GLU A 83 -5.87 -4.03 -6.66
C GLU A 83 -5.29 -5.26 -7.39
N ILE A 84 -4.97 -5.10 -8.67
CA ILE A 84 -4.45 -6.16 -9.55
C ILE A 84 -2.95 -6.01 -9.75
N ALA A 85 -2.46 -4.77 -9.82
CA ALA A 85 -1.03 -4.51 -10.00
C ALA A 85 -0.63 -3.22 -9.29
N ASN A 86 0.65 -3.17 -8.90
CA ASN A 86 1.31 -2.03 -8.30
C ASN A 86 2.67 -1.84 -8.99
N ALA A 87 2.98 -0.63 -9.40
CA ALA A 87 4.24 -0.32 -10.08
C ALA A 87 4.73 1.08 -9.69
N PHE A 88 6.06 1.23 -9.65
CA PHE A 88 6.68 2.52 -9.36
C PHE A 88 8.07 2.64 -9.96
N SER A 89 8.52 3.88 -10.14
CA SER A 89 9.93 4.18 -10.34
C SER A 89 10.67 3.90 -9.04
N GLU A 90 11.72 3.09 -9.10
CA GLU A 90 12.52 2.72 -7.94
C GLU A 90 13.28 3.93 -7.38
N LEU A 91 13.26 4.08 -6.06
CA LEU A 91 14.15 5.03 -5.39
C LEU A 91 15.56 4.48 -5.42
N ASN A 92 16.43 5.16 -6.16
CA ASN A 92 17.82 4.73 -6.37
C ASN A 92 18.87 5.64 -5.70
N ASP A 93 18.44 6.57 -4.85
CA ASP A 93 19.31 7.42 -4.04
C ASP A 93 19.46 6.81 -2.64
N PRO A 94 20.67 6.34 -2.24
CA PRO A 94 20.88 5.68 -0.94
C PRO A 94 20.66 6.60 0.26
N ASP A 95 21.00 7.89 0.16
CA ASP A 95 20.85 8.84 1.26
C ASP A 95 19.36 9.13 1.53
N VAL A 96 18.59 9.34 0.47
CA VAL A 96 17.13 9.52 0.56
C VAL A 96 16.47 8.24 1.10
N GLN A 97 16.90 7.07 0.63
CA GLN A 97 16.34 5.80 1.12
C GLN A 97 16.64 5.57 2.61
N ALA A 98 17.86 5.86 3.06
CA ALA A 98 18.23 5.75 4.47
C ALA A 98 17.37 6.67 5.34
N GLU A 99 17.09 7.90 4.89
CA GLU A 99 16.23 8.81 5.61
C GLU A 99 14.77 8.33 5.67
N ARG A 100 14.23 7.79 4.59
CA ARG A 100 12.88 7.21 4.59
C ARG A 100 12.75 6.02 5.53
N PHE A 101 13.75 5.14 5.59
CA PHE A 101 13.75 4.04 6.56
C PHE A 101 13.78 4.54 8.00
N ARG A 102 14.51 5.63 8.32
CA ARG A 102 14.46 6.23 9.66
C ARG A 102 13.07 6.77 10.01
N GLN A 103 12.40 7.40 9.04
CA GLN A 103 11.02 7.88 9.21
C GLN A 103 10.05 6.71 9.43
N GLN A 104 10.19 5.61 8.70
CA GLN A 104 9.41 4.39 8.89
C GLN A 104 9.62 3.78 10.30
N VAL A 105 10.86 3.69 10.76
CA VAL A 105 11.14 3.23 12.13
C VAL A 105 10.50 4.13 13.19
N ALA A 106 10.52 5.45 12.99
CA ALA A 106 9.85 6.39 13.89
C ALA A 106 8.32 6.22 13.85
N ALA A 107 7.72 6.04 12.68
CA ALA A 107 6.29 5.78 12.53
C ALA A 107 5.89 4.47 13.23
N ARG A 108 6.69 3.41 13.09
CA ARG A 108 6.48 2.14 13.79
C ARG A 108 6.49 2.29 15.31
N ALA A 109 7.39 3.11 15.85
CA ALA A 109 7.45 3.39 17.29
C ALA A 109 6.20 4.13 17.81
N THR A 110 5.47 4.82 16.94
CA THR A 110 4.21 5.52 17.27
C THR A 110 2.95 4.72 16.93
N GLY A 111 3.09 3.43 16.54
CA GLY A 111 1.96 2.50 16.40
C GLY A 111 1.61 2.10 14.97
N ASP A 112 2.37 2.53 13.97
CA ASP A 112 2.22 2.05 12.60
C ASP A 112 2.82 0.65 12.46
N ALA A 113 1.96 -0.37 12.46
CA ALA A 113 2.38 -1.78 12.37
C ALA A 113 2.89 -2.17 10.98
N GLU A 114 2.53 -1.43 9.94
CA GLU A 114 2.93 -1.70 8.55
C GLU A 114 4.26 -1.03 8.18
N ALA A 115 4.73 -0.08 8.99
CA ALA A 115 5.97 0.63 8.73
C ALA A 115 7.18 -0.31 8.71
N HIS A 116 8.09 -0.08 7.76
CA HIS A 116 9.28 -0.87 7.55
C HIS A 116 10.30 -0.73 8.68
N LEU A 117 11.11 -1.78 8.88
CA LEU A 117 12.33 -1.70 9.65
C LEU A 117 13.44 -1.06 8.81
N TYR A 118 14.48 -0.57 9.49
CA TYR A 118 15.68 -0.08 8.78
C TYR A 118 16.44 -1.25 8.18
N ASP A 119 16.60 -1.26 6.87
CA ASP A 119 17.39 -2.26 6.14
C ASP A 119 18.73 -1.65 5.69
N ALA A 120 19.78 -1.91 6.47
CA ALA A 120 21.12 -1.42 6.18
C ALA A 120 21.76 -2.12 4.97
N ASP A 121 21.41 -3.37 4.71
CA ASP A 121 21.92 -4.10 3.55
C ASP A 121 21.32 -3.61 2.26
N TYR A 122 20.04 -3.25 2.26
CA TYR A 122 19.39 -2.62 1.13
C TYR A 122 20.01 -1.25 0.80
N VAL A 123 20.22 -0.38 1.81
CA VAL A 123 20.89 0.92 1.59
C VAL A 123 22.29 0.72 1.03
N ARG A 124 23.07 -0.19 1.60
CA ARG A 124 24.41 -0.51 1.09
C ARG A 124 24.40 -1.04 -0.33
N ALA A 125 23.38 -1.80 -0.73
CA ALA A 125 23.23 -2.25 -2.11
C ALA A 125 23.00 -1.08 -3.07
N LEU A 126 22.20 -0.07 -2.67
CA LEU A 126 21.97 1.15 -3.47
C LEU A 126 23.25 1.98 -3.65
N GLU A 127 24.16 2.00 -2.66
CA GLU A 127 25.46 2.68 -2.76
C GLU A 127 26.35 2.13 -3.90
N HIS A 128 26.05 0.94 -4.42
CA HIS A 128 26.73 0.34 -5.60
C HIS A 128 26.15 0.85 -6.95
N ALA A 129 25.44 1.98 -6.92
CA ALA A 129 24.93 2.70 -8.09
C ALA A 129 23.84 1.94 -8.87
N MET A 130 22.68 1.76 -8.25
CA MET A 130 21.49 1.29 -8.94
C MET A 130 21.10 2.27 -10.07
N PRO A 131 21.02 1.83 -11.34
CA PRO A 131 20.56 2.70 -12.43
C PRO A 131 19.08 3.03 -12.27
N PRO A 132 18.58 4.09 -12.97
CA PRO A 132 17.12 4.30 -13.05
C PRO A 132 16.40 3.05 -13.51
N ALA A 133 15.45 2.61 -12.71
CA ALA A 133 14.67 1.40 -12.94
C ALA A 133 13.22 1.62 -12.51
N ALA A 134 12.33 0.78 -13.00
CA ALA A 134 10.96 0.69 -12.53
C ALA A 134 10.60 -0.77 -12.30
N GLY A 135 9.81 -1.02 -11.25
CA GLY A 135 9.30 -2.35 -10.92
C GLY A 135 7.79 -2.41 -11.07
N ILE A 136 7.27 -3.61 -11.36
CA ILE A 136 5.84 -3.90 -11.35
C ILE A 136 5.59 -5.23 -10.66
N GLY A 137 4.62 -5.24 -9.73
CA GLY A 137 4.03 -6.44 -9.17
C GLY A 137 2.64 -6.66 -9.75
N ILE A 138 2.34 -7.88 -10.19
CA ILE A 138 1.01 -8.27 -10.67
C ILE A 138 0.52 -9.43 -9.81
N GLY A 139 -0.65 -9.26 -9.19
CA GLY A 139 -1.29 -10.28 -8.38
C GLY A 139 -1.87 -11.41 -9.23
N ILE A 140 -1.09 -12.45 -9.51
CA ILE A 140 -1.50 -13.55 -10.39
C ILE A 140 -2.74 -14.27 -9.87
N ASP A 141 -2.87 -14.45 -8.56
CA ASP A 141 -4.06 -15.08 -7.98
C ASP A 141 -5.30 -14.22 -8.20
N ARG A 142 -5.22 -12.90 -7.96
CA ARG A 142 -6.32 -11.97 -8.22
C ARG A 142 -6.67 -11.90 -9.71
N LEU A 143 -5.66 -11.89 -10.58
CA LEU A 143 -5.87 -11.95 -12.03
C LEU A 143 -6.57 -13.26 -12.42
N THR A 144 -6.18 -14.38 -11.84
CA THR A 144 -6.81 -15.67 -12.08
C THR A 144 -8.27 -15.68 -11.59
N MET A 145 -8.54 -15.10 -10.43
CA MET A 145 -9.92 -14.92 -9.93
C MET A 145 -10.79 -14.20 -10.95
N LEU A 146 -10.30 -13.09 -11.51
CA LEU A 146 -11.02 -12.32 -12.55
C LEU A 146 -11.27 -13.15 -13.80
N LEU A 147 -10.24 -13.83 -14.33
CA LEU A 147 -10.33 -14.59 -15.58
C LEU A 147 -11.22 -15.85 -15.45
N THR A 148 -11.40 -16.36 -14.25
CA THR A 148 -12.18 -17.58 -13.97
C THR A 148 -13.51 -17.29 -13.27
N ASP A 149 -13.86 -16.00 -13.09
CA ASP A 149 -15.07 -15.56 -12.37
C ASP A 149 -15.19 -16.18 -10.97
N ARG A 150 -14.08 -16.12 -10.19
CA ARG A 150 -14.03 -16.60 -8.81
C ARG A 150 -13.95 -15.45 -7.84
N GLN A 151 -14.73 -15.52 -6.76
CA GLN A 151 -14.78 -14.48 -5.74
C GLN A 151 -13.84 -14.75 -4.54
N SER A 152 -13.31 -15.96 -4.44
CA SER A 152 -12.41 -16.35 -3.35
C SER A 152 -11.05 -16.76 -3.89
N ILE A 153 -9.99 -16.23 -3.30
CA ILE A 153 -8.62 -16.61 -3.62
C ILE A 153 -8.36 -18.09 -3.37
N ARG A 154 -9.10 -18.74 -2.46
CA ARG A 154 -9.00 -20.17 -2.18
C ARG A 154 -9.42 -21.04 -3.36
N ASP A 155 -10.26 -20.52 -4.25
CA ASP A 155 -10.75 -21.24 -5.42
C ASP A 155 -9.72 -21.30 -6.54
N VAL A 156 -8.67 -20.48 -6.48
CA VAL A 156 -7.62 -20.38 -7.51
C VAL A 156 -6.24 -20.85 -7.02
N ILE A 157 -6.06 -21.01 -5.71
CA ILE A 157 -4.84 -21.56 -5.12
C ILE A 157 -4.97 -23.09 -5.06
N LEU A 158 -3.99 -23.80 -5.66
CA LEU A 158 -4.02 -25.29 -5.74
C LEU A 158 -4.00 -25.95 -4.36
N PHE A 159 -3.29 -25.39 -3.38
CA PHE A 159 -3.15 -25.92 -2.02
C PHE A 159 -3.34 -24.79 -1.00
N PRO A 160 -4.58 -24.29 -0.81
CA PRO A 160 -4.82 -23.22 0.15
C PRO A 160 -4.59 -23.69 1.59
N LEU A 161 -4.04 -22.81 2.42
CA LEU A 161 -3.91 -23.09 3.84
C LEU A 161 -5.31 -23.21 4.48
N MET A 162 -5.64 -24.38 4.98
CA MET A 162 -6.90 -24.66 5.63
C MET A 162 -6.75 -24.57 7.16
N ARG A 163 -7.85 -24.31 7.86
CA ARG A 163 -7.85 -24.48 9.33
C ARG A 163 -7.53 -25.94 9.67
N PRO A 164 -6.69 -26.21 10.69
CA PRO A 164 -6.55 -27.56 11.22
C PRO A 164 -7.92 -28.13 11.58
N GLU A 165 -8.17 -29.37 11.20
CA GLU A 165 -9.33 -30.10 11.68
C GLU A 165 -9.23 -30.19 13.21
N ALA A 166 -10.35 -29.90 13.92
CA ALA A 166 -10.39 -30.16 15.35
C ALA A 166 -10.16 -31.67 15.55
N ALA A 167 -9.19 -32.02 16.39
CA ALA A 167 -9.01 -33.42 16.75
C ALA A 167 -10.34 -33.95 17.23
N GLU A 168 -10.89 -34.96 16.56
CA GLU A 168 -12.07 -35.69 17.07
C GLU A 168 -11.69 -36.18 18.46
N SER A 169 -12.43 -35.75 19.46
CA SER A 169 -12.29 -36.33 20.77
C SER A 169 -12.68 -37.79 20.65
N ASP A 170 -11.68 -38.68 20.80
CA ASP A 170 -11.92 -40.14 20.81
C ASP A 170 -13.00 -40.44 21.86
N PRO A 171 -14.16 -40.99 21.48
CA PRO A 171 -15.27 -41.30 22.44
C PRO A 171 -14.95 -42.49 23.35
N ALA A 172 -13.68 -42.94 23.40
CA ALA A 172 -13.25 -44.13 24.14
C ALA A 172 -12.26 -43.85 25.28
N THR A 173 -12.45 -42.74 26.05
CA THR A 173 -11.82 -42.59 27.38
C THR A 173 -12.82 -42.05 28.42
#